data_feaf990da430c99bfd78e8750b515f11
#
_entry.id   feaf990da430c99bfd78e8750b515f11
#
_cell.length_a   1.000
_cell.length_b   1.000
_cell.length_c   1.000
_cell.angle_alpha   90.00
_cell.angle_beta   90.00
_cell.angle_gamma   90.00
#
_symmetry.space_group_name_H-M   'P 1'
#
loop_
_entity.id
_entity.type
_entity.pdbx_description
1 polymer ?
#
loop_
_entity_poly.entity_id
_entity_poly.type
_entity_poly.pdbx_seq_one_letter_code
_entity_poly.pdbx_strand_id
1 'polypeptide(L)'
;RLTEDALRILRAIRFAVKLGFEPDPALVAAIPAVAPGPRRLSRERICAEFGQILCSPAPERGIALLWDWGLLGYILPRSLGRAQAAGTGRTASTPPETRRLSDLPPELFLRLACLLWDSQGTDALSDLEGLRLPGEVVSRVMCCLSDREAAPAGASPYAAAPTPEAARRLRRRLGGMALPTLAIRAARGEDTATLSRLVRESEARGDCVSLSGLAVNGHDLVAAGIPAGREMGRVLNRLLELVLTAPEKNVPATLIEEARRWV
;
A
#
# COMPACT_ATOMS: atom_id res chain seq x y z
N ARG A 1 17.78 33.77 5.48
CA ARG A 1 16.42 33.32 5.94
C ARG A 1 16.07 31.88 5.56
N LEU A 2 16.49 31.37 4.41
CA LEU A 2 16.29 29.93 4.02
C LEU A 2 17.24 29.01 4.80
N THR A 3 18.44 29.48 5.15
CA THR A 3 19.42 28.73 5.93
C THR A 3 18.99 28.50 7.38
N GLU A 4 18.03 29.28 7.88
CA GLU A 4 17.56 29.22 9.27
C GLU A 4 16.43 28.18 9.47
N ASP A 5 15.70 27.85 8.42
CA ASP A 5 14.57 26.88 8.51
C ASP A 5 14.44 26.04 7.22
N ALA A 6 15.06 24.87 7.21
CA ALA A 6 14.96 23.91 6.12
C ALA A 6 13.51 23.45 5.81
N LEU A 7 12.56 23.64 6.75
CA LEU A 7 11.14 23.41 6.50
C LEU A 7 10.57 24.36 5.44
N ARG A 8 11.17 25.56 5.29
CA ARG A 8 10.75 26.51 4.25
C ARG A 8 10.94 25.94 2.84
N ILE A 9 11.93 25.07 2.65
CA ILE A 9 12.16 24.41 1.36
C ILE A 9 10.99 23.46 1.06
N LEU A 10 10.58 22.62 2.03
CA LEU A 10 9.42 21.75 1.86
C LEU A 10 8.14 22.55 1.64
N ARG A 11 7.96 23.65 2.35
CA ARG A 11 6.84 24.58 2.14
C ARG A 11 6.84 25.22 0.76
N ALA A 12 8.01 25.61 0.25
CA ALA A 12 8.13 26.16 -1.11
C ALA A 12 7.68 25.13 -2.16
N ILE A 13 8.12 23.87 -2.04
CA ILE A 13 7.66 22.78 -2.91
C ILE A 13 6.14 22.59 -2.79
N ARG A 14 5.61 22.54 -1.55
CA ARG A 14 4.18 22.41 -1.33
C ARG A 14 3.37 23.52 -2.00
N PHE A 15 3.80 24.77 -1.86
CA PHE A 15 3.13 25.90 -2.50
C PHE A 15 3.27 25.87 -4.02
N ALA A 16 4.44 25.48 -4.55
CA ALA A 16 4.63 25.30 -5.98
C ALA A 16 3.65 24.29 -6.58
N VAL A 17 3.48 23.12 -5.94
CA VAL A 17 2.57 22.07 -6.44
C VAL A 17 1.08 22.38 -6.17
N LYS A 18 0.77 23.08 -5.08
CA LYS A 18 -0.60 23.43 -4.72
C LYS A 18 -1.16 24.56 -5.56
N LEU A 19 -0.32 25.56 -5.88
CA LEU A 19 -0.72 26.79 -6.56
C LEU A 19 -0.27 26.82 -8.03
N GLY A 20 0.48 25.83 -8.50
CA GLY A 20 0.97 25.76 -9.86
C GLY A 20 2.11 26.75 -10.16
N PHE A 21 2.78 27.31 -9.16
CA PHE A 21 3.88 28.27 -9.36
C PHE A 21 5.19 27.56 -9.70
N GLU A 22 6.02 28.22 -10.52
CA GLU A 22 7.41 27.82 -10.69
C GLU A 22 8.24 28.40 -9.56
N PRO A 23 9.14 27.58 -8.93
CA PRO A 23 10.09 28.10 -7.96
C PRO A 23 11.03 29.15 -8.55
N ASP A 24 11.28 30.22 -7.82
CA ASP A 24 12.21 31.25 -8.24
C ASP A 24 13.62 30.65 -8.46
N PRO A 25 14.29 30.95 -9.61
CA PRO A 25 15.62 30.43 -9.92
C PRO A 25 16.66 30.74 -8.83
N ALA A 26 16.57 31.90 -8.14
CA ALA A 26 17.45 32.23 -7.04
C ALA A 26 17.20 31.34 -5.81
N LEU A 27 15.95 30.95 -5.56
CA LEU A 27 15.60 29.94 -4.55
C LEU A 27 16.25 28.61 -4.88
N VAL A 28 16.08 28.12 -6.11
CA VAL A 28 16.63 26.84 -6.57
C VAL A 28 18.15 26.80 -6.44
N ALA A 29 18.83 27.89 -6.84
CA ALA A 29 20.29 28.03 -6.72
C ALA A 29 20.78 27.99 -5.27
N ALA A 30 19.96 28.42 -4.29
CA ALA A 30 20.34 28.46 -2.88
C ALA A 30 20.17 27.11 -2.17
N ILE A 31 19.40 26.16 -2.75
CA ILE A 31 19.04 24.88 -2.11
C ILE A 31 20.26 24.01 -1.76
N PRO A 32 21.28 23.80 -2.65
CA PRO A 32 22.43 22.97 -2.34
C PRO A 32 23.18 23.40 -1.07
N ALA A 33 23.19 24.71 -0.77
CA ALA A 33 23.82 25.23 0.43
C ALA A 33 23.03 24.96 1.72
N VAL A 34 21.72 24.67 1.59
CA VAL A 34 20.78 24.52 2.72
C VAL A 34 20.30 23.08 2.89
N ALA A 35 20.42 22.23 1.84
CA ALA A 35 19.96 20.85 1.82
C ALA A 35 20.42 19.96 3.01
N PRO A 36 21.60 20.14 3.64
CA PRO A 36 21.96 19.45 4.87
C PRO A 36 21.12 19.85 6.10
N GLY A 37 20.35 20.94 6.01
CA GLY A 37 19.55 21.49 7.10
C GLY A 37 18.40 20.65 7.64
N PRO A 38 17.72 19.76 6.87
CA PRO A 38 16.63 18.92 7.36
C PRO A 38 17.00 18.05 8.57
N ARG A 39 18.28 17.76 8.80
CA ARG A 39 18.74 16.98 9.98
C ARG A 39 18.36 17.60 11.33
N ARG A 40 18.01 18.88 11.36
CA ARG A 40 17.58 19.62 12.56
C ARG A 40 16.07 19.73 12.71
N LEU A 41 15.28 19.26 11.74
CA LEU A 41 13.83 19.31 11.78
C LEU A 41 13.24 18.11 12.49
N SER A 42 12.12 18.32 13.21
CA SER A 42 11.36 17.20 13.73
C SER A 42 10.75 16.39 12.58
N ARG A 43 10.74 15.07 12.74
CA ARG A 43 10.19 14.15 11.75
C ARG A 43 8.71 14.39 11.50
N GLU A 44 7.98 14.79 12.53
CA GLU A 44 6.55 15.13 12.45
C GLU A 44 6.29 16.32 11.52
N ARG A 45 7.15 17.37 11.58
CA ARG A 45 7.02 18.53 10.69
C ARG A 45 7.34 18.16 9.24
N ILE A 46 8.36 17.33 9.02
CA ILE A 46 8.69 16.80 7.70
C ILE A 46 7.52 15.98 7.16
N CYS A 47 6.96 15.07 7.97
CA CYS A 47 5.82 14.23 7.61
C CYS A 47 4.60 15.06 7.21
N ALA A 48 4.29 16.12 7.96
CA ALA A 48 3.15 17.00 7.68
C ALA A 48 3.28 17.71 6.32
N GLU A 49 4.44 18.29 6.01
CA GLU A 49 4.66 18.98 4.73
C GLU A 49 4.74 17.97 3.57
N PHE A 50 5.42 16.84 3.76
CA PHE A 50 5.52 15.77 2.77
C PHE A 50 4.16 15.17 2.44
N GLY A 51 3.33 14.90 3.46
CA GLY A 51 1.97 14.42 3.26
C GLY A 51 1.12 15.39 2.43
N GLN A 52 1.25 16.69 2.67
CA GLN A 52 0.55 17.70 1.87
C GLN A 52 1.06 17.78 0.42
N ILE A 53 2.35 17.55 0.19
CA ILE A 53 2.92 17.45 -1.17
C ILE A 53 2.35 16.22 -1.88
N LEU A 54 2.38 15.06 -1.24
CA LEU A 54 1.83 13.82 -1.80
C LEU A 54 0.32 13.91 -2.07
N CYS A 55 -0.44 14.55 -1.19
CA CYS A 55 -1.88 14.71 -1.35
C CYS A 55 -2.28 15.94 -2.18
N SER A 56 -1.31 16.63 -2.80
CA SER A 56 -1.57 17.77 -3.67
C SER A 56 -2.21 17.36 -5.02
N PRO A 57 -2.72 18.33 -5.78
CA PRO A 57 -3.20 18.09 -7.15
C PRO A 57 -2.11 17.63 -8.15
N ALA A 58 -0.84 17.97 -7.89
CA ALA A 58 0.29 17.62 -8.75
C ALA A 58 1.40 16.89 -7.95
N PRO A 59 1.11 15.67 -7.43
CA PRO A 59 2.05 14.95 -6.56
C PRO A 59 3.34 14.54 -7.29
N GLU A 60 3.25 14.18 -8.59
CA GLU A 60 4.41 13.80 -9.40
C GLU A 60 5.43 14.95 -9.48
N ARG A 61 4.93 16.17 -9.72
CA ARG A 61 5.78 17.37 -9.73
C ARG A 61 6.42 17.60 -8.36
N GLY A 62 5.67 17.37 -7.28
CA GLY A 62 6.21 17.48 -5.92
C GLY A 62 7.34 16.49 -5.65
N ILE A 63 7.17 15.24 -6.06
CA ILE A 63 8.20 14.21 -5.94
C ILE A 63 9.41 14.52 -6.81
N ALA A 64 9.21 15.01 -8.04
CA ALA A 64 10.31 15.44 -8.92
C ALA A 64 11.13 16.56 -8.28
N LEU A 65 10.48 17.61 -7.74
CA LEU A 65 11.18 18.68 -7.03
C LEU A 65 11.93 18.18 -5.79
N LEU A 66 11.32 17.30 -5.01
CA LEU A 66 11.98 16.68 -3.85
C LEU A 66 13.21 15.87 -4.26
N TRP A 67 13.12 15.16 -5.40
CA TRP A 67 14.23 14.40 -5.95
C TRP A 67 15.34 15.30 -6.45
N ASP A 68 15.04 16.25 -7.33
CA ASP A 68 16.00 17.18 -7.93
C ASP A 68 16.75 18.01 -6.88
N TRP A 69 16.08 18.32 -5.76
CA TRP A 69 16.64 19.09 -4.67
C TRP A 69 17.34 18.22 -3.59
N GLY A 70 17.46 16.92 -3.81
CA GLY A 70 18.16 16.00 -2.91
C GLY A 70 17.45 15.73 -1.59
N LEU A 71 16.16 16.07 -1.47
CA LEU A 71 15.39 15.95 -0.22
C LEU A 71 14.69 14.61 -0.07
N LEU A 72 14.32 13.95 -1.17
CA LEU A 72 13.53 12.74 -1.11
C LEU A 72 14.29 11.60 -0.43
N GLY A 73 15.56 11.40 -0.75
CA GLY A 73 16.41 10.42 -0.07
C GLY A 73 16.74 10.76 1.38
N TYR A 74 16.49 11.99 1.79
CA TYR A 74 16.56 12.40 3.19
C TYR A 74 15.26 12.08 3.96
N ILE A 75 14.12 12.20 3.28
CA ILE A 75 12.80 11.90 3.84
C ILE A 75 12.63 10.39 3.96
N LEU A 76 13.01 9.63 2.92
CA LEU A 76 12.89 8.17 2.79
C LEU A 76 14.28 7.54 2.56
N PRO A 77 15.18 7.56 3.57
CA PRO A 77 16.60 7.23 3.38
C PRO A 77 16.85 5.75 3.06
N ARG A 78 16.03 4.84 3.55
CA ARG A 78 16.19 3.40 3.31
C ARG A 78 15.68 3.02 1.93
N SER A 79 14.48 3.48 1.59
CA SER A 79 13.80 3.15 0.34
C SER A 79 14.42 3.87 -0.87
N LEU A 80 14.77 5.15 -0.74
CA LEU A 80 15.14 5.99 -1.88
C LEU A 80 16.51 6.66 -1.72
N GLY A 81 17.06 6.70 -0.52
CA GLY A 81 18.31 7.42 -0.24
C GLY A 81 19.51 6.85 -0.99
N ARG A 82 19.61 5.54 -1.15
CA ARG A 82 20.68 4.89 -1.92
C ARG A 82 20.61 5.22 -3.41
N ALA A 83 19.42 5.20 -3.99
CA ALA A 83 19.21 5.55 -5.38
C ALA A 83 19.57 7.01 -5.64
N GLN A 84 19.19 7.92 -4.73
CA GLN A 84 19.50 9.33 -4.83
C GLN A 84 20.99 9.63 -4.61
N ALA A 85 21.64 8.95 -3.66
CA ALA A 85 23.07 9.11 -3.38
C ALA A 85 23.97 8.57 -4.50
N ALA A 86 23.57 7.50 -5.18
CA ALA A 86 24.30 6.95 -6.32
C ALA A 86 24.31 7.90 -7.52
N GLY A 87 23.35 8.83 -7.58
CA GLY A 87 23.21 9.84 -8.62
C GLY A 87 23.95 11.16 -8.38
N THR A 88 25.05 11.18 -7.60
CA THR A 88 25.84 12.39 -7.34
C THR A 88 26.58 12.97 -8.57
N GLY A 89 26.37 12.38 -9.75
CA GLY A 89 26.65 13.00 -11.04
C GLY A 89 25.35 13.15 -11.82
N ARG A 90 25.09 14.30 -12.37
CA ARG A 90 23.89 14.75 -13.14
C ARG A 90 23.34 13.78 -14.22
N THR A 91 23.63 12.51 -14.17
CA THR A 91 23.36 11.55 -15.26
C THR A 91 22.83 10.17 -14.86
N ALA A 92 22.55 9.84 -13.61
CA ALA A 92 22.22 8.46 -13.29
C ALA A 92 21.34 8.24 -12.07
N SER A 93 20.13 8.76 -12.05
CA SER A 93 19.00 8.06 -11.44
C SER A 93 17.71 8.77 -11.81
N THR A 94 16.89 8.05 -12.51
CA THR A 94 15.50 8.43 -12.76
C THR A 94 14.80 8.60 -11.42
N PRO A 95 14.00 9.68 -11.24
CA PRO A 95 13.12 9.78 -10.09
C PRO A 95 12.31 8.49 -9.93
N PRO A 96 11.95 8.09 -8.70
CA PRO A 96 11.11 6.92 -8.52
C PRO A 96 9.93 7.03 -9.48
N GLU A 97 9.61 5.92 -10.16
CA GLU A 97 8.49 5.91 -11.10
C GLU A 97 7.20 6.28 -10.37
N THR A 98 6.90 7.56 -10.37
CA THR A 98 5.70 8.16 -9.75
C THR A 98 4.51 8.08 -10.70
N ARG A 99 4.48 7.01 -11.53
CA ARG A 99 3.45 6.85 -12.53
C ARG A 99 2.08 7.05 -11.90
N ARG A 100 1.47 8.18 -12.25
CA ARG A 100 0.06 8.47 -11.98
C ARG A 100 -0.36 8.45 -10.51
N LEU A 101 0.46 9.00 -9.60
CA LEU A 101 0.00 9.26 -8.24
C LEU A 101 -1.28 10.10 -8.21
N SER A 102 -1.45 10.98 -9.22
CA SER A 102 -2.64 11.79 -9.42
C SER A 102 -3.88 10.98 -9.78
N ASP A 103 -3.74 9.77 -10.35
CA ASP A 103 -4.86 8.86 -10.61
C ASP A 103 -5.40 8.22 -9.32
N LEU A 104 -4.63 8.27 -8.23
CA LEU A 104 -5.06 7.81 -6.92
C LEU A 104 -5.77 8.92 -6.14
N PRO A 105 -6.80 8.59 -5.37
CA PRO A 105 -7.37 9.51 -4.39
C PRO A 105 -6.28 10.21 -3.57
N PRO A 106 -6.49 11.48 -3.14
CA PRO A 106 -5.49 12.22 -2.34
C PRO A 106 -5.42 11.71 -0.90
N GLU A 107 -5.28 10.39 -0.74
CA GLU A 107 -5.12 9.69 0.52
C GLU A 107 -3.65 9.32 0.72
N LEU A 108 -3.11 9.73 1.88
CA LEU A 108 -1.69 9.61 2.17
C LEU A 108 -1.18 8.17 2.06
N PHE A 109 -1.91 7.19 2.62
CA PHE A 109 -1.47 5.80 2.58
C PHE A 109 -1.42 5.21 1.17
N LEU A 110 -2.38 5.57 0.28
CA LEU A 110 -2.41 5.09 -1.10
C LEU A 110 -1.20 5.61 -1.89
N ARG A 111 -0.95 6.92 -1.80
CA ARG A 111 0.15 7.56 -2.53
C ARG A 111 1.51 7.18 -1.97
N LEU A 112 1.64 6.95 -0.65
CA LEU A 112 2.84 6.38 -0.04
C LEU A 112 3.09 4.95 -0.48
N ALA A 113 2.07 4.09 -0.47
CA ALA A 113 2.20 2.70 -0.93
C ALA A 113 2.60 2.63 -2.41
N CYS A 114 2.03 3.50 -3.26
CA CYS A 114 2.42 3.60 -4.67
C CYS A 114 3.88 4.08 -4.83
N LEU A 115 4.30 5.10 -4.09
CA LEU A 115 5.67 5.63 -4.12
C LEU A 115 6.70 4.60 -3.63
N LEU A 116 6.35 3.82 -2.60
CA LEU A 116 7.22 2.82 -1.98
C LEU A 116 7.08 1.43 -2.60
N TRP A 117 6.29 1.31 -3.67
CA TRP A 117 5.95 0.00 -4.25
C TRP A 117 7.17 -0.85 -4.61
N ASP A 118 8.24 -0.24 -5.11
CA ASP A 118 9.46 -0.95 -5.53
C ASP A 118 10.51 -1.10 -4.42
N SER A 119 10.22 -0.57 -3.22
CA SER A 119 11.11 -0.64 -2.06
C SER A 119 11.04 -2.03 -1.40
N GLN A 120 12.12 -2.46 -0.74
CA GLN A 120 12.04 -3.63 0.15
C GLN A 120 11.09 -3.35 1.32
N GLY A 121 10.29 -4.33 1.73
CA GLY A 121 9.31 -4.15 2.80
C GLY A 121 9.92 -3.67 4.11
N THR A 122 11.10 -4.18 4.48
CA THR A 122 11.86 -3.76 5.68
C THR A 122 12.32 -2.31 5.59
N ASP A 123 12.78 -1.86 4.41
CA ASP A 123 13.23 -0.49 4.19
C ASP A 123 12.03 0.48 4.21
N ALA A 124 10.93 0.10 3.56
CA ALA A 124 9.70 0.87 3.59
C ALA A 124 9.16 1.03 5.02
N LEU A 125 9.09 -0.05 5.79
CA LEU A 125 8.65 -0.01 7.19
C LEU A 125 9.52 0.94 8.03
N SER A 126 10.86 0.80 7.93
CA SER A 126 11.81 1.65 8.65
C SER A 126 11.64 3.14 8.33
N ASP A 127 11.38 3.48 7.06
CA ASP A 127 11.17 4.88 6.66
C ASP A 127 9.82 5.42 7.15
N LEU A 128 8.75 4.61 7.11
CA LEU A 128 7.42 5.01 7.59
C LEU A 128 7.43 5.25 9.11
N GLU A 129 8.08 4.37 9.87
CA GLU A 129 8.27 4.55 11.33
C GLU A 129 9.17 5.77 11.62
N GLY A 130 10.23 5.94 10.83
CA GLY A 130 11.13 7.08 10.91
C GLY A 130 10.44 8.42 10.65
N LEU A 131 9.37 8.45 9.86
CA LEU A 131 8.52 9.61 9.65
C LEU A 131 7.51 9.85 10.78
N ARG A 132 7.40 8.93 11.74
CA ARG A 132 6.43 8.97 12.85
C ARG A 132 4.98 9.06 12.37
N LEU A 133 4.66 8.32 11.32
CA LEU A 133 3.29 8.22 10.84
C LEU A 133 2.40 7.49 11.86
N PRO A 134 1.09 7.78 11.88
CA PRO A 134 0.13 7.00 12.66
C PRO A 134 0.20 5.51 12.29
N GLY A 135 0.17 4.62 13.29
CA GLY A 135 0.29 3.16 13.09
C GLY A 135 -0.74 2.60 12.12
N GLU A 136 -1.95 3.17 12.06
CA GLU A 136 -2.96 2.81 11.07
C GLU A 136 -2.47 3.07 9.64
N VAL A 137 -1.87 4.22 9.37
CA VAL A 137 -1.32 4.56 8.04
C VAL A 137 -0.21 3.59 7.67
N VAL A 138 0.71 3.31 8.60
CA VAL A 138 1.81 2.35 8.40
C VAL A 138 1.23 0.96 8.08
N SER A 139 0.28 0.46 8.86
CA SER A 139 -0.35 -0.84 8.65
C SER A 139 -1.04 -0.95 7.29
N ARG A 140 -1.76 0.10 6.86
CA ARG A 140 -2.43 0.14 5.56
C ARG A 140 -1.42 0.13 4.40
N VAL A 141 -0.35 0.92 4.48
CA VAL A 141 0.73 0.91 3.49
C VAL A 141 1.37 -0.46 3.40
N MET A 142 1.78 -1.04 4.52
CA MET A 142 2.45 -2.34 4.56
C MET A 142 1.54 -3.47 4.06
N CYS A 143 0.24 -3.41 4.35
CA CYS A 143 -0.73 -4.37 3.81
C CYS A 143 -0.79 -4.30 2.28
N CYS A 144 -0.81 -3.10 1.68
CA CYS A 144 -0.74 -2.96 0.22
C CYS A 144 0.57 -3.50 -0.36
N LEU A 145 1.71 -3.22 0.28
CA LEU A 145 3.03 -3.67 -0.17
C LEU A 145 3.20 -5.19 -0.08
N SER A 146 2.58 -5.85 0.90
CA SER A 146 2.64 -7.32 1.07
C SER A 146 2.06 -8.09 -0.13
N ASP A 147 1.15 -7.49 -0.87
CA ASP A 147 0.57 -8.10 -2.07
C ASP A 147 1.60 -8.22 -3.22
N ARG A 148 2.55 -7.33 -3.29
CA ARG A 148 3.65 -7.42 -4.25
C ARG A 148 4.52 -8.65 -4.00
N GLU A 149 4.82 -8.93 -2.72
CA GLU A 149 5.70 -10.03 -2.32
C GLU A 149 5.04 -11.41 -2.54
N ALA A 150 3.72 -11.45 -2.66
CA ALA A 150 2.96 -12.67 -2.96
C ALA A 150 3.07 -13.11 -4.43
N ALA A 151 3.67 -12.31 -5.30
CA ALA A 151 3.84 -12.61 -6.72
C ALA A 151 5.29 -13.00 -7.03
N PRO A 152 5.54 -13.94 -7.96
CA PRO A 152 6.87 -14.15 -8.52
C PRO A 152 7.42 -12.85 -9.12
N ALA A 153 8.74 -12.62 -8.99
CA ALA A 153 9.37 -11.43 -9.51
C ALA A 153 9.05 -11.24 -11.01
N GLY A 154 8.44 -10.10 -11.36
CA GLY A 154 8.12 -9.73 -12.74
C GLY A 154 6.80 -10.28 -13.28
N ALA A 155 6.04 -11.08 -12.53
CA ALA A 155 4.71 -11.53 -12.94
C ALA A 155 3.63 -10.84 -12.08
N SER A 156 2.61 -10.27 -12.74
CA SER A 156 1.40 -9.89 -12.01
C SER A 156 0.70 -11.16 -11.50
N PRO A 157 0.39 -11.27 -10.20
CA PRO A 157 -0.37 -12.42 -9.69
C PRO A 157 -1.77 -12.51 -10.32
N TYR A 158 -2.15 -11.51 -11.11
CA TYR A 158 -3.44 -11.34 -11.77
C TYR A 158 -3.34 -11.43 -13.29
N ALA A 159 -2.21 -11.91 -13.84
CA ALA A 159 -2.00 -12.07 -15.29
C ALA A 159 -2.91 -13.15 -15.92
N ALA A 160 -3.37 -14.14 -15.13
CA ALA A 160 -4.41 -15.05 -15.55
C ALA A 160 -5.78 -14.36 -15.54
N ALA A 161 -6.71 -14.80 -16.39
CA ALA A 161 -8.06 -14.25 -16.43
C ALA A 161 -8.69 -14.23 -15.03
N PRO A 162 -9.09 -13.06 -14.49
CA PRO A 162 -9.59 -12.96 -13.12
C PRO A 162 -10.90 -13.75 -12.96
N THR A 163 -10.99 -14.52 -11.88
CA THR A 163 -12.18 -15.30 -11.53
C THR A 163 -12.85 -14.74 -10.28
N PRO A 164 -14.15 -15.04 -10.04
CA PRO A 164 -14.82 -14.71 -8.79
C PRO A 164 -14.11 -15.31 -7.56
N GLU A 165 -13.52 -16.50 -7.70
CA GLU A 165 -12.71 -17.12 -6.65
C GLU A 165 -11.44 -16.29 -6.36
N ALA A 166 -10.74 -15.84 -7.39
CA ALA A 166 -9.56 -14.98 -7.23
C ALA A 166 -9.89 -13.69 -6.46
N ALA A 167 -11.06 -13.10 -6.72
CA ALA A 167 -11.54 -11.94 -5.99
C ALA A 167 -11.79 -12.22 -4.50
N ARG A 168 -12.44 -13.37 -4.17
CA ARG A 168 -12.66 -13.80 -2.77
C ARG A 168 -11.34 -14.08 -2.06
N ARG A 169 -10.38 -14.76 -2.72
CA ARG A 169 -9.04 -15.01 -2.19
C ARG A 169 -8.25 -13.73 -1.93
N LEU A 170 -8.35 -12.75 -2.83
CA LEU A 170 -7.74 -11.44 -2.64
C LEU A 170 -8.35 -10.72 -1.42
N ARG A 171 -9.69 -10.71 -1.30
CA ARG A 171 -10.39 -10.15 -0.14
C ARG A 171 -10.01 -10.86 1.16
N ARG A 172 -9.86 -12.19 1.15
CA ARG A 172 -9.37 -12.94 2.31
C ARG A 172 -7.98 -12.48 2.75
N ARG A 173 -7.07 -12.26 1.79
CA ARG A 173 -5.68 -11.88 2.07
C ARG A 173 -5.54 -10.43 2.53
N LEU A 174 -6.21 -9.51 1.85
CA LEU A 174 -6.02 -8.07 2.04
C LEU A 174 -7.17 -7.39 2.79
N GLY A 175 -8.27 -8.07 3.02
CA GLY A 175 -9.45 -7.47 3.65
C GLY A 175 -9.92 -6.21 2.91
N GLY A 176 -10.18 -5.14 3.65
CA GLY A 176 -10.54 -3.84 3.09
C GLY A 176 -9.46 -3.17 2.24
N MET A 177 -8.23 -3.70 2.22
CA MET A 177 -7.15 -3.19 1.37
C MET A 177 -7.13 -3.80 -0.04
N ALA A 178 -8.06 -4.69 -0.40
CA ALA A 178 -8.10 -5.32 -1.72
C ALA A 178 -8.29 -4.28 -2.85
N LEU A 179 -9.33 -3.45 -2.80
CA LEU A 179 -9.57 -2.39 -3.80
C LEU A 179 -8.49 -1.30 -3.79
N PRO A 180 -8.04 -0.77 -2.63
CA PRO A 180 -6.89 0.12 -2.56
C PRO A 180 -5.64 -0.43 -3.26
N THR A 181 -5.29 -1.69 -3.02
CA THR A 181 -4.13 -2.34 -3.65
C THR A 181 -4.29 -2.45 -5.17
N LEU A 182 -5.48 -2.82 -5.66
CA LEU A 182 -5.78 -2.87 -7.10
C LEU A 182 -5.72 -1.48 -7.73
N ALA A 183 -6.14 -0.43 -7.04
CA ALA A 183 -6.02 0.95 -7.51
C ALA A 183 -4.54 1.36 -7.67
N ILE A 184 -3.67 1.00 -6.71
CA ILE A 184 -2.23 1.24 -6.82
C ILE A 184 -1.65 0.52 -8.04
N ARG A 185 -2.00 -0.75 -8.26
CA ARG A 185 -1.55 -1.52 -9.43
C ARG A 185 -2.03 -0.91 -10.74
N ALA A 186 -3.30 -0.45 -10.79
CA ALA A 186 -3.83 0.27 -11.95
C ALA A 186 -3.05 1.56 -12.24
N ALA A 187 -2.77 2.36 -11.21
CA ALA A 187 -1.95 3.57 -11.33
C ALA A 187 -0.51 3.26 -11.80
N ARG A 188 -0.04 2.04 -11.61
CA ARG A 188 1.24 1.54 -12.11
C ARG A 188 1.17 0.89 -13.50
N GLY A 189 0.00 0.92 -14.14
CA GLY A 189 -0.21 0.45 -15.50
C GLY A 189 -0.62 -1.02 -15.64
N GLU A 190 -0.97 -1.70 -14.52
CA GLU A 190 -1.53 -3.06 -14.59
C GLU A 190 -3.03 -3.01 -14.90
N ASP A 191 -3.52 -3.95 -15.72
CA ASP A 191 -4.96 -4.10 -15.92
C ASP A 191 -5.59 -4.82 -14.72
N THR A 192 -6.29 -4.08 -13.90
CA THR A 192 -7.00 -4.58 -12.72
C THR A 192 -8.51 -4.39 -12.81
N ALA A 193 -9.03 -3.90 -13.95
CA ALA A 193 -10.42 -3.49 -14.09
C ALA A 193 -11.41 -4.65 -13.80
N THR A 194 -11.18 -5.80 -14.42
CA THR A 194 -12.04 -6.98 -14.24
C THR A 194 -12.00 -7.48 -12.80
N LEU A 195 -10.80 -7.60 -12.21
CA LEU A 195 -10.66 -8.07 -10.82
C LEU A 195 -11.27 -7.08 -9.83
N SER A 196 -11.09 -5.77 -10.05
CA SER A 196 -11.71 -4.72 -9.23
C SER A 196 -13.24 -4.80 -9.25
N ARG A 197 -13.84 -5.07 -10.42
CA ARG A 197 -15.28 -5.31 -10.55
C ARG A 197 -15.71 -6.55 -9.74
N LEU A 198 -15.01 -7.67 -9.91
CA LEU A 198 -15.32 -8.93 -9.19
C LEU A 198 -15.19 -8.79 -7.68
N VAL A 199 -14.19 -8.00 -7.19
CA VAL A 199 -14.06 -7.70 -5.75
C VAL A 199 -15.27 -6.92 -5.26
N ARG A 200 -15.71 -5.86 -5.96
CA ARG A 200 -16.92 -5.09 -5.60
C ARG A 200 -18.19 -5.97 -5.62
N GLU A 201 -18.34 -6.82 -6.63
CA GLU A 201 -19.45 -7.75 -6.70
C GLU A 201 -19.46 -8.73 -5.52
N SER A 202 -18.29 -9.26 -5.16
CA SER A 202 -18.12 -10.15 -4.02
C SER A 202 -18.42 -9.44 -2.69
N GLU A 203 -18.07 -8.16 -2.56
CA GLU A 203 -18.43 -7.32 -1.40
C GLU A 203 -19.95 -7.09 -1.32
N ALA A 204 -20.56 -6.71 -2.45
CA ALA A 204 -21.98 -6.44 -2.53
C ALA A 204 -22.84 -7.69 -2.23
N ARG A 205 -22.37 -8.89 -2.60
CA ARG A 205 -23.04 -10.16 -2.25
C ARG A 205 -22.82 -10.58 -0.80
N GLY A 206 -21.86 -9.97 -0.09
CA GLY A 206 -21.47 -10.41 1.24
C GLY A 206 -20.76 -11.78 1.24
N ASP A 207 -20.03 -12.13 0.15
CA ASP A 207 -19.34 -13.41 0.05
C ASP A 207 -18.46 -13.63 1.30
N CYS A 208 -18.55 -14.82 1.89
CA CYS A 208 -17.73 -15.23 3.01
C CYS A 208 -16.24 -15.32 2.61
N VAL A 209 -15.38 -14.57 3.29
CA VAL A 209 -13.94 -14.56 3.04
C VAL A 209 -13.12 -14.71 4.32
N SER A 210 -13.76 -14.90 5.47
CA SER A 210 -13.11 -15.06 6.78
C SER A 210 -13.77 -16.17 7.59
N LEU A 211 -13.06 -16.66 8.62
CA LEU A 211 -13.61 -17.67 9.52
C LEU A 211 -14.88 -17.20 10.24
N SER A 212 -14.95 -15.91 10.56
CA SER A 212 -16.12 -15.31 11.19
C SER A 212 -17.35 -15.21 10.27
N GLY A 213 -17.16 -15.32 8.96
CA GLY A 213 -18.22 -15.31 7.95
C GLY A 213 -18.75 -16.72 7.61
N LEU A 214 -18.13 -17.78 8.13
CA LEU A 214 -18.65 -19.14 7.96
C LEU A 214 -20.02 -19.28 8.66
N ALA A 215 -20.92 -20.02 8.05
CA ALA A 215 -22.23 -20.33 8.61
C ALA A 215 -22.17 -21.30 9.81
N VAL A 216 -20.98 -21.79 10.16
CA VAL A 216 -20.71 -22.62 11.35
C VAL A 216 -19.47 -22.10 12.07
N ASN A 217 -19.43 -22.28 13.37
CA ASN A 217 -18.27 -22.01 14.21
C ASN A 217 -17.80 -23.30 14.93
N GLY A 218 -16.75 -23.20 15.76
CA GLY A 218 -16.20 -24.35 16.46
C GLY A 218 -17.18 -25.03 17.43
N HIS A 219 -18.10 -24.27 18.05
CA HIS A 219 -19.14 -24.83 18.92
C HIS A 219 -20.15 -25.67 18.16
N ASP A 220 -20.57 -25.18 16.98
CA ASP A 220 -21.51 -25.90 16.10
C ASP A 220 -20.92 -27.23 15.65
N LEU A 221 -19.61 -27.24 15.32
CA LEU A 221 -18.91 -28.45 14.90
C LEU A 221 -18.77 -29.44 16.05
N VAL A 222 -18.49 -28.98 17.28
CA VAL A 222 -18.44 -29.84 18.47
C VAL A 222 -19.83 -30.45 18.75
N ALA A 223 -20.88 -29.62 18.70
CA ALA A 223 -22.25 -30.09 18.87
C ALA A 223 -22.65 -31.14 17.79
N ALA A 224 -22.05 -31.06 16.59
CA ALA A 224 -22.22 -32.02 15.52
C ALA A 224 -21.37 -33.31 15.67
N GLY A 225 -20.62 -33.45 16.78
CA GLY A 225 -19.83 -34.64 17.08
C GLY A 225 -18.36 -34.59 16.58
N ILE A 226 -17.88 -33.43 16.12
CA ILE A 226 -16.48 -33.26 15.71
C ILE A 226 -15.63 -32.97 16.98
N PRO A 227 -14.56 -33.74 17.24
CA PRO A 227 -13.76 -33.56 18.46
C PRO A 227 -13.19 -32.17 18.62
N ALA A 228 -13.33 -31.57 19.81
CA ALA A 228 -12.64 -30.35 20.18
C ALA A 228 -11.14 -30.60 20.26
N GLY A 229 -10.31 -29.65 19.74
CA GLY A 229 -8.86 -29.77 19.83
C GLY A 229 -8.10 -28.97 18.77
N ARG A 230 -6.81 -29.28 18.64
CA ARG A 230 -5.89 -28.60 17.69
C ARG A 230 -6.35 -28.70 16.23
N GLU A 231 -7.07 -29.75 15.87
CA GLU A 231 -7.55 -29.99 14.51
C GLU A 231 -8.73 -29.08 14.14
N MET A 232 -9.47 -28.52 15.13
CA MET A 232 -10.63 -27.66 14.87
C MET A 232 -10.28 -26.46 13.97
N GLY A 233 -9.15 -25.83 14.22
CA GLY A 233 -8.69 -24.72 13.38
C GLY A 233 -8.38 -25.14 11.95
N ARG A 234 -7.88 -26.35 11.74
CA ARG A 234 -7.62 -26.93 10.41
C ARG A 234 -8.93 -27.21 9.68
N VAL A 235 -9.90 -27.79 10.37
CA VAL A 235 -11.24 -28.07 9.81
C VAL A 235 -11.90 -26.77 9.38
N LEU A 236 -11.95 -25.74 10.24
CA LEU A 236 -12.52 -24.44 9.91
C LEU A 236 -11.81 -23.77 8.72
N ASN A 237 -10.49 -23.81 8.66
CA ASN A 237 -9.75 -23.28 7.51
C ASN A 237 -10.05 -24.05 6.22
N ARG A 238 -10.21 -25.38 6.28
CA ARG A 238 -10.57 -26.20 5.13
C ARG A 238 -11.99 -25.93 4.65
N LEU A 239 -12.92 -25.70 5.58
CA LEU A 239 -14.29 -25.27 5.26
C LEU A 239 -14.27 -23.89 4.58
N LEU A 240 -13.44 -22.96 5.06
CA LEU A 240 -13.30 -21.65 4.43
C LEU A 240 -12.73 -21.77 3.01
N GLU A 241 -11.73 -22.63 2.77
CA GLU A 241 -11.23 -22.90 1.41
C GLU A 241 -12.34 -23.43 0.48
N LEU A 242 -13.19 -24.34 0.98
CA LEU A 242 -14.34 -24.83 0.24
C LEU A 242 -15.30 -23.69 -0.14
N VAL A 243 -15.62 -22.80 0.82
CA VAL A 243 -16.54 -21.67 0.61
C VAL A 243 -15.93 -20.61 -0.30
N LEU A 244 -14.62 -20.38 -0.25
CA LEU A 244 -13.96 -19.47 -1.19
C LEU A 244 -14.11 -19.93 -2.65
N THR A 245 -14.11 -21.25 -2.89
CA THR A 245 -14.31 -21.81 -4.22
C THR A 245 -15.80 -21.88 -4.58
N ALA A 246 -16.65 -22.35 -3.65
CA ALA A 246 -18.07 -22.60 -3.82
C ALA A 246 -18.88 -21.88 -2.72
N PRO A 247 -19.16 -20.56 -2.88
CA PRO A 247 -19.82 -19.77 -1.83
C PRO A 247 -21.23 -20.21 -1.49
N GLU A 248 -21.92 -20.87 -2.39
CA GLU A 248 -23.23 -21.48 -2.17
C GLU A 248 -23.22 -22.60 -1.13
N LYS A 249 -22.05 -23.18 -0.86
CA LYS A 249 -21.87 -24.20 0.19
C LYS A 249 -21.77 -23.63 1.60
N ASN A 250 -21.80 -22.31 1.77
CA ASN A 250 -21.78 -21.70 3.10
C ASN A 250 -23.13 -21.84 3.82
N VAL A 251 -23.54 -23.07 4.03
CA VAL A 251 -24.78 -23.46 4.70
C VAL A 251 -24.45 -24.44 5.83
N PRO A 252 -25.00 -24.28 7.06
CA PRO A 252 -24.60 -25.07 8.22
C PRO A 252 -24.62 -26.59 7.98
N ALA A 253 -25.71 -27.11 7.39
CA ALA A 253 -25.83 -28.54 7.13
C ALA A 253 -24.74 -29.08 6.21
N THR A 254 -24.45 -28.37 5.11
CA THR A 254 -23.41 -28.74 4.14
C THR A 254 -22.02 -28.69 4.78
N LEU A 255 -21.74 -27.65 5.55
CA LEU A 255 -20.43 -27.50 6.19
C LEU A 255 -20.18 -28.56 7.27
N ILE A 256 -21.20 -28.93 8.04
CA ILE A 256 -21.09 -29.99 9.04
C ILE A 256 -20.86 -31.34 8.35
N GLU A 257 -21.60 -31.64 7.25
CA GLU A 257 -21.40 -32.86 6.50
C GLU A 257 -19.99 -32.97 5.92
N GLU A 258 -19.49 -31.90 5.30
CA GLU A 258 -18.13 -31.88 4.77
C GLU A 258 -17.07 -32.02 5.89
N ALA A 259 -17.27 -31.36 7.04
CA ALA A 259 -16.38 -31.50 8.17
C ALA A 259 -16.29 -32.92 8.72
N ARG A 260 -17.43 -33.65 8.79
CA ARG A 260 -17.49 -35.07 9.22
C ARG A 260 -16.71 -36.01 8.30
N ARG A 261 -16.59 -35.69 7.01
CA ARG A 261 -15.84 -36.52 6.04
C ARG A 261 -14.31 -36.42 6.26
N TRP A 262 -13.84 -35.43 7.01
CA TRP A 262 -12.42 -35.16 7.18
C TRP A 262 -11.88 -35.54 8.56
N VAL A 263 -12.75 -35.91 9.47
CA VAL A 263 -12.45 -36.34 10.84
C VAL A 263 -12.82 -37.83 10.98
#